data_ea6e91b2f948deecec4c7968a0cffe85
#
_entry.id   ea6e91b2f948deecec4c7968a0cffe85
#
_cell.length_a   1.000
_cell.length_b   1.000
_cell.length_c   1.000
_cell.angle_alpha   90.00
_cell.angle_beta   90.00
_cell.angle_gamma   90.00
#
_symmetry.space_group_name_H-M   'P 1'
#
loop_
_entity.id
_entity.type
_entity.pdbx_description
1 polymer ?
#
loop_
_entity_poly.entity_id
_entity_poly.type
_entity_poly.pdbx_seq_one_letter_code
_entity_poly.pdbx_strand_id
1 'polypeptide(L)'
;MARSSEITVVVRKIILLFIAVCALAIYLYAHHNWHPLSAGTTIDRIVVEKTARRLSIFRDDKQIKTYRVALGRNPAGSKQEEGDMKTPEGIYKIDGRNAQSSFHLALHISYPSANDNARAAERGVSAGFDIMIHGTRNGFGWIGAFHRWKDWTVGCIALTDEEIEELWRVTPDGTTIEIRQ
;
A
#
# COMPACT_ATOMS: atom_id res chain seq x y z
N MET A 1 -29.50 -49.00 2.50
CA MET A 1 -28.50 -48.33 1.64
C MET A 1 -28.91 -46.91 1.23
N ALA A 2 -30.15 -46.61 0.82
CA ALA A 2 -30.56 -45.24 0.38
C ALA A 2 -30.38 -44.14 1.44
N ARG A 3 -30.69 -44.37 2.70
CA ARG A 3 -30.62 -43.39 3.80
C ARG A 3 -29.18 -42.89 4.10
N SER A 4 -28.16 -43.71 3.86
CA SER A 4 -26.73 -43.31 4.04
C SER A 4 -26.25 -42.36 2.94
N SER A 5 -26.73 -42.54 1.71
CA SER A 5 -26.36 -41.67 0.59
C SER A 5 -26.98 -40.29 0.71
N GLU A 6 -28.21 -40.17 1.21
CA GLU A 6 -28.88 -38.88 1.44
C GLU A 6 -28.17 -38.06 2.56
N ILE A 7 -27.79 -38.72 3.65
CA ILE A 7 -27.05 -38.09 4.74
C ILE A 7 -25.71 -37.54 4.22
N THR A 8 -24.99 -38.28 3.41
CA THR A 8 -23.71 -37.86 2.82
C THR A 8 -23.89 -36.64 1.92
N VAL A 9 -24.95 -36.60 1.12
CA VAL A 9 -25.24 -35.44 0.25
C VAL A 9 -25.58 -34.20 1.08
N VAL A 10 -26.42 -34.36 2.14
CA VAL A 10 -26.77 -33.23 3.03
C VAL A 10 -25.50 -32.67 3.75
N VAL A 11 -24.69 -33.55 4.32
CA VAL A 11 -23.44 -33.15 5.00
C VAL A 11 -22.50 -32.40 4.03
N ARG A 12 -22.34 -32.90 2.81
CA ARG A 12 -21.55 -32.24 1.77
C ARG A 12 -22.08 -30.85 1.44
N LYS A 13 -23.40 -30.67 1.31
CA LYS A 13 -23.99 -29.34 1.07
C LYS A 13 -23.75 -28.37 2.23
N ILE A 14 -23.86 -28.83 3.47
CA ILE A 14 -23.59 -28.03 4.66
C ILE A 14 -22.14 -27.59 4.69
N ILE A 15 -21.18 -28.48 4.41
CA ILE A 15 -19.74 -28.16 4.35
C ILE A 15 -19.47 -27.12 3.27
N LEU A 16 -20.03 -27.29 2.07
CA LEU A 16 -19.84 -26.33 0.97
C LEU A 16 -20.43 -24.95 1.31
N LEU A 17 -21.61 -24.91 1.93
CA LEU A 17 -22.20 -23.66 2.38
C LEU A 17 -21.33 -22.98 3.44
N PHE A 18 -20.82 -23.72 4.41
CA PHE A 18 -19.91 -23.17 5.43
C PHE A 18 -18.64 -22.61 4.82
N ILE A 19 -18.02 -23.32 3.87
CA ILE A 19 -16.83 -22.83 3.14
C ILE A 19 -17.16 -21.53 2.39
N ALA A 20 -18.31 -21.46 1.70
CA ALA A 20 -18.73 -20.27 0.97
C ALA A 20 -18.95 -19.06 1.90
N VAL A 21 -19.58 -19.28 3.05
CA VAL A 21 -19.78 -18.22 4.07
C VAL A 21 -18.45 -17.74 4.64
N CYS A 22 -17.52 -18.65 4.96
CA CYS A 22 -16.19 -18.29 5.43
C CYS A 22 -15.42 -17.50 4.36
N ALA A 23 -15.45 -17.93 3.11
CA ALA A 23 -14.78 -17.24 2.01
C ALA A 23 -15.35 -15.82 1.81
N LEU A 24 -16.69 -15.68 1.87
CA LEU A 24 -17.34 -14.36 1.80
C LEU A 24 -16.94 -13.46 2.98
N ALA A 25 -16.93 -14.00 4.19
CA ALA A 25 -16.52 -13.25 5.38
C ALA A 25 -15.06 -12.76 5.28
N ILE A 26 -14.14 -13.62 4.82
CA ILE A 26 -12.75 -13.29 4.58
C ILE A 26 -12.62 -12.21 3.49
N TYR A 27 -13.38 -12.34 2.39
CA TYR A 27 -13.40 -11.35 1.32
C TYR A 27 -13.88 -9.98 1.83
N LEU A 28 -15.00 -9.93 2.54
CA LEU A 28 -15.55 -8.71 3.11
C LEU A 28 -14.56 -8.06 4.10
N TYR A 29 -13.92 -8.86 4.95
CA TYR A 29 -12.90 -8.38 5.88
C TYR A 29 -11.70 -7.76 5.16
N ALA A 30 -11.25 -8.36 4.07
CA ALA A 30 -10.08 -7.91 3.30
C ALA A 30 -10.32 -6.60 2.52
N HIS A 31 -11.59 -6.30 2.18
CA HIS A 31 -11.98 -5.15 1.37
C HIS A 31 -12.72 -4.05 2.15
N HIS A 32 -13.06 -4.30 3.42
CA HIS A 32 -13.82 -3.32 4.18
C HIS A 32 -12.93 -2.21 4.75
N ASN A 33 -13.25 -0.96 4.41
CA ASN A 33 -12.67 0.21 5.07
C ASN A 33 -13.41 0.47 6.39
N TRP A 34 -12.87 -0.05 7.49
CA TRP A 34 -13.51 0.01 8.82
C TRP A 34 -13.64 1.41 9.39
N HIS A 35 -12.84 2.37 8.92
CA HIS A 35 -12.80 3.75 9.40
C HIS A 35 -12.61 4.71 8.22
N PRO A 36 -13.62 4.91 7.37
CA PRO A 36 -13.51 5.83 6.25
C PRO A 36 -13.35 7.27 6.74
N LEU A 37 -12.49 8.02 6.05
CA LEU A 37 -12.31 9.44 6.33
C LEU A 37 -13.52 10.25 5.83
N SER A 38 -13.90 11.26 6.63
CA SER A 38 -15.01 12.15 6.29
C SER A 38 -14.76 12.90 4.98
N ALA A 39 -15.84 13.26 4.30
CA ALA A 39 -15.75 14.14 3.15
C ALA A 39 -15.14 15.49 3.56
N GLY A 40 -14.25 16.05 2.73
CA GLY A 40 -13.55 17.31 3.02
C GLY A 40 -12.35 17.19 3.97
N THR A 41 -12.00 15.98 4.45
CA THR A 41 -10.73 15.77 5.14
C THR A 41 -9.57 16.12 4.21
N THR A 42 -8.59 16.88 4.74
CA THR A 42 -7.30 17.15 4.09
C THR A 42 -6.18 16.86 5.06
N ILE A 43 -5.01 16.50 4.56
CA ILE A 43 -3.82 16.22 5.36
C ILE A 43 -2.68 17.15 4.95
N ASP A 44 -1.71 17.32 5.84
CA ASP A 44 -0.50 18.13 5.60
C ASP A 44 0.79 17.32 5.67
N ARG A 45 0.73 16.10 6.26
CA ARG A 45 1.91 15.26 6.43
C ARG A 45 1.57 13.77 6.38
N ILE A 46 2.49 13.01 5.76
CA ILE A 46 2.51 11.55 5.74
C ILE A 46 3.80 11.09 6.42
N VAL A 47 3.72 10.04 7.25
CA VAL A 47 4.88 9.38 7.86
C VAL A 47 4.83 7.90 7.52
N VAL A 48 5.90 7.37 6.94
CA VAL A 48 6.06 5.95 6.63
C VAL A 48 7.12 5.36 7.54
N GLU A 49 6.72 4.40 8.36
CA GLU A 49 7.59 3.63 9.24
C GLU A 49 7.81 2.25 8.63
N LYS A 50 8.97 2.07 8.00
CA LYS A 50 9.30 0.88 7.19
C LYS A 50 9.30 -0.39 8.02
N THR A 51 9.93 -0.39 9.19
CA THR A 51 9.95 -1.55 10.09
C THR A 51 8.54 -1.99 10.50
N ALA A 52 7.67 -1.02 10.77
CA ALA A 52 6.28 -1.27 11.17
C ALA A 52 5.34 -1.59 9.99
N ARG A 53 5.78 -1.44 8.73
CA ARG A 53 4.94 -1.48 7.51
C ARG A 53 3.70 -0.60 7.69
N ARG A 54 3.93 0.64 8.08
CA ARG A 54 2.87 1.56 8.48
C ARG A 54 3.03 2.90 7.78
N LEU A 55 1.93 3.42 7.24
CA LEU A 55 1.80 4.77 6.71
C LEU A 55 0.76 5.49 7.55
N SER A 56 1.17 6.53 8.27
CA SER A 56 0.30 7.38 9.09
C SER A 56 0.12 8.73 8.42
N ILE A 57 -1.10 9.26 8.45
CA ILE A 57 -1.43 10.58 7.91
C ILE A 57 -1.81 11.53 9.03
N PHE A 58 -1.43 12.80 8.86
CA PHE A 58 -1.55 13.83 9.89
C PHE A 58 -2.19 15.09 9.32
N ARG A 59 -2.81 15.85 10.23
CA ARG A 59 -3.22 17.24 10.03
C ARG A 59 -2.98 18.01 11.31
N ASP A 60 -2.29 19.13 11.25
CA ASP A 60 -1.95 19.98 12.38
C ASP A 60 -1.31 19.14 13.53
N ASP A 61 -0.31 18.30 13.18
CA ASP A 61 0.37 17.33 14.05
C ASP A 61 -0.51 16.24 14.69
N LYS A 62 -1.81 16.27 14.46
CA LYS A 62 -2.72 15.22 14.92
C LYS A 62 -2.76 14.08 13.92
N GLN A 63 -2.50 12.85 14.39
CA GLN A 63 -2.66 11.64 13.57
C GLN A 63 -4.15 11.42 13.26
N ILE A 64 -4.47 11.36 11.97
CA ILE A 64 -5.85 11.17 11.47
C ILE A 64 -6.13 9.69 11.27
N LYS A 65 -5.21 8.98 10.61
CA LYS A 65 -5.39 7.56 10.26
C LYS A 65 -4.04 6.89 10.04
N THR A 66 -4.06 5.57 10.13
CA THR A 66 -2.91 4.72 9.81
C THR A 66 -3.34 3.60 8.88
N TYR A 67 -2.51 3.35 7.87
CA TYR A 67 -2.64 2.25 6.91
C TYR A 67 -1.49 1.27 7.09
N ARG A 68 -1.74 0.01 6.80
CA ARG A 68 -0.66 -0.96 6.60
C ARG A 68 -0.22 -0.93 5.14
N VAL A 69 1.07 -1.11 4.90
CA VAL A 69 1.65 -1.04 3.56
C VAL A 69 2.51 -2.25 3.24
N ALA A 70 2.69 -2.53 1.95
CA ALA A 70 3.82 -3.32 1.46
C ALA A 70 4.86 -2.37 0.86
N LEU A 71 6.13 -2.73 0.97
CA LEU A 71 7.27 -1.92 0.57
C LEU A 71 8.08 -2.61 -0.55
N GLY A 72 9.25 -2.05 -0.85
CA GLY A 72 10.25 -2.70 -1.71
C GLY A 72 10.66 -4.06 -1.16
N ARG A 73 10.97 -5.03 -2.03
CA ARG A 73 11.33 -6.42 -1.66
C ARG A 73 12.51 -6.53 -0.71
N ASN A 74 13.36 -5.52 -0.68
CA ASN A 74 14.51 -5.41 0.22
C ASN A 74 14.34 -4.17 1.13
N PRO A 75 13.44 -4.20 2.14
CA PRO A 75 13.01 -3.01 2.86
C PRO A 75 14.03 -2.48 3.87
N ALA A 76 15.06 -3.23 4.22
CA ALA A 76 16.03 -2.83 5.23
C ALA A 76 16.99 -1.76 4.70
N GLY A 77 17.11 -0.66 5.45
CA GLY A 77 17.94 0.49 5.11
C GLY A 77 17.39 1.33 3.94
N SER A 78 17.98 2.49 3.71
CA SER A 78 17.57 3.42 2.66
C SER A 78 17.97 2.93 1.27
N LYS A 79 17.19 3.35 0.27
CA LYS A 79 17.50 3.17 -1.15
C LYS A 79 18.83 3.83 -1.47
N GLN A 80 19.68 3.11 -2.19
CA GLN A 80 21.05 3.51 -2.50
C GLN A 80 21.31 3.68 -3.99
N GLU A 81 20.66 2.84 -4.81
CA GLU A 81 20.85 2.78 -6.25
C GLU A 81 19.62 2.24 -6.96
N GLU A 82 19.53 2.46 -8.23
CA GLU A 82 18.49 1.86 -9.08
C GLU A 82 18.55 0.33 -9.02
N GLY A 83 17.38 -0.32 -8.91
CA GLY A 83 17.29 -1.79 -8.88
C GLY A 83 17.57 -2.46 -7.54
N ASP A 84 17.96 -1.74 -6.48
CA ASP A 84 18.21 -2.31 -5.14
C ASP A 84 16.96 -2.79 -4.40
N MET A 85 15.76 -2.52 -4.97
CA MET A 85 14.45 -2.88 -4.44
C MET A 85 14.14 -2.32 -3.05
N LYS A 86 14.83 -1.22 -2.67
CA LYS A 86 14.63 -0.53 -1.40
C LYS A 86 13.69 0.64 -1.54
N THR A 87 12.90 0.89 -0.50
CA THR A 87 12.16 2.14 -0.33
C THR A 87 13.09 3.19 0.28
N PRO A 88 13.18 4.41 -0.28
CA PRO A 88 14.07 5.44 0.23
C PRO A 88 13.71 5.88 1.65
N GLU A 89 14.66 6.45 2.36
CA GLU A 89 14.47 7.13 3.64
C GLU A 89 14.83 8.61 3.48
N GLY A 90 14.02 9.47 4.06
CA GLY A 90 14.19 10.92 3.95
C GLY A 90 12.88 11.67 4.04
N ILE A 91 12.96 12.96 3.79
CA ILE A 91 11.82 13.87 3.72
C ILE A 91 11.65 14.30 2.27
N TYR A 92 10.45 14.06 1.73
CA TYR A 92 10.08 14.34 0.37
C TYR A 92 8.74 15.08 0.31
N LYS A 93 8.25 15.33 -0.89
CA LYS A 93 6.93 15.87 -1.17
C LYS A 93 6.14 14.93 -2.06
N ILE A 94 4.82 14.98 -1.94
CA ILE A 94 3.93 14.46 -2.98
C ILE A 94 3.89 15.54 -4.06
N ASP A 95 4.47 15.27 -5.22
CA ASP A 95 4.68 16.24 -6.29
C ASP A 95 4.04 15.86 -7.63
N GLY A 96 3.29 14.74 -7.64
CA GLY A 96 2.58 14.33 -8.84
C GLY A 96 1.50 13.29 -8.57
N ARG A 97 0.60 13.16 -9.54
CA ARG A 97 -0.56 12.25 -9.51
C ARG A 97 -0.66 11.51 -10.83
N ASN A 98 -0.83 10.21 -10.79
CA ASN A 98 -1.07 9.38 -11.97
C ASN A 98 -2.38 8.59 -11.81
N ALA A 99 -3.45 9.11 -12.41
CA ALA A 99 -4.75 8.45 -12.45
C ALA A 99 -4.82 7.30 -13.47
N GLN A 100 -3.81 7.15 -14.33
CA GLN A 100 -3.70 6.09 -15.33
C GLN A 100 -2.58 5.11 -14.99
N SER A 101 -2.29 4.96 -13.70
CA SER A 101 -1.26 4.04 -13.22
C SER A 101 -1.60 2.59 -13.56
N SER A 102 -0.59 1.77 -13.87
CA SER A 102 -0.72 0.32 -13.95
C SER A 102 -1.03 -0.33 -12.58
N PHE A 103 -1.05 0.48 -11.52
CA PHE A 103 -1.31 0.11 -10.14
C PHE A 103 -2.47 0.93 -9.55
N HIS A 104 -3.60 0.98 -10.27
CA HIS A 104 -4.82 1.69 -9.91
C HIS A 104 -4.62 3.21 -9.92
N LEU A 105 -4.29 3.82 -8.78
CA LEU A 105 -3.90 5.22 -8.62
C LEU A 105 -2.49 5.29 -8.06
N ALA A 106 -1.74 6.37 -8.38
CA ALA A 106 -0.41 6.57 -7.83
C ALA A 106 -0.13 8.03 -7.49
N LEU A 107 0.36 8.29 -6.28
CA LEU A 107 0.90 9.56 -5.82
C LEU A 107 2.42 9.50 -5.95
N HIS A 108 3.01 10.39 -6.75
CA HIS A 108 4.44 10.46 -6.96
C HIS A 108 5.13 11.14 -5.76
N ILE A 109 6.30 10.64 -5.39
CA ILE A 109 7.15 11.17 -4.32
C ILE A 109 8.36 11.83 -4.97
N SER A 110 8.74 13.02 -4.53
CA SER A 110 9.86 13.82 -5.07
C SER A 110 11.23 13.18 -4.80
N TYR A 111 11.32 11.86 -4.99
CA TYR A 111 12.57 11.10 -5.00
C TYR A 111 13.05 10.96 -6.45
N PRO A 112 14.39 11.07 -6.73
CA PRO A 112 15.47 11.35 -5.77
C PRO A 112 15.61 12.84 -5.45
N SER A 113 15.93 13.15 -4.19
CA SER A 113 16.35 14.49 -3.79
C SER A 113 17.77 14.81 -4.31
N ALA A 114 18.20 16.07 -4.20
CA ALA A 114 19.57 16.44 -4.53
C ALA A 114 20.61 15.61 -3.72
N ASN A 115 20.32 15.35 -2.44
CA ASN A 115 21.18 14.53 -1.59
C ASN A 115 21.21 13.04 -2.02
N ASP A 116 20.09 12.50 -2.48
CA ASP A 116 20.04 11.11 -2.98
C ASP A 116 20.89 10.98 -4.24
N ASN A 117 20.77 11.95 -5.16
CA ASN A 117 21.58 11.99 -6.37
C ASN A 117 23.08 12.15 -6.06
N ALA A 118 23.44 13.04 -5.13
CA ALA A 118 24.84 13.24 -4.73
C ALA A 118 25.45 11.93 -4.17
N ARG A 119 24.75 11.28 -3.24
CA ARG A 119 25.19 9.99 -2.67
C ARG A 119 25.32 8.88 -3.71
N ALA A 120 24.42 8.83 -4.69
CA ALA A 120 24.50 7.85 -5.78
C ALA A 120 25.69 8.16 -6.71
N ALA A 121 25.91 9.44 -7.05
CA ALA A 121 27.03 9.88 -7.89
C ALA A 121 28.40 9.57 -7.26
N GLU A 122 28.56 9.75 -5.93
CA GLU A 122 29.78 9.38 -5.19
C GLU A 122 30.13 7.89 -5.35
N ARG A 123 29.12 7.05 -5.57
CA ARG A 123 29.27 5.60 -5.80
C ARG A 123 29.34 5.24 -7.29
N GLY A 124 29.19 6.20 -8.19
CA GLY A 124 29.16 5.95 -9.63
C GLY A 124 27.93 5.22 -10.13
N VAL A 125 26.78 5.36 -9.44
CA VAL A 125 25.51 4.68 -9.78
C VAL A 125 24.35 5.67 -9.96
N SER A 126 23.24 5.22 -10.56
CA SER A 126 21.97 5.96 -10.61
C SER A 126 21.21 5.80 -9.30
N ALA A 127 20.65 6.88 -8.75
CA ALA A 127 19.74 6.80 -7.61
C ALA A 127 18.43 6.07 -7.97
N GLY A 128 18.10 5.99 -9.25
CA GLY A 128 16.80 5.59 -9.74
C GLY A 128 15.77 6.71 -9.64
N PHE A 129 14.51 6.41 -9.94
CA PHE A 129 13.40 7.36 -10.00
C PHE A 129 12.06 6.66 -9.76
N ASP A 130 10.94 7.40 -9.90
CA ASP A 130 9.56 6.88 -9.88
C ASP A 130 9.19 6.11 -8.60
N ILE A 131 9.53 6.64 -7.45
CA ILE A 131 9.01 6.14 -6.18
C ILE A 131 7.62 6.74 -5.96
N MET A 132 6.64 5.86 -5.74
CA MET A 132 5.23 6.24 -5.63
C MET A 132 4.56 5.55 -4.44
N ILE A 133 3.44 6.14 -3.96
CA ILE A 133 2.43 5.44 -3.18
C ILE A 133 1.34 5.03 -4.17
N HIS A 134 0.99 3.74 -4.24
CA HIS A 134 0.06 3.23 -5.26
C HIS A 134 -0.81 2.09 -4.75
N GLY A 135 -1.85 1.75 -5.49
CA GLY A 135 -2.71 0.60 -5.23
C GLY A 135 -2.11 -0.74 -5.65
N THR A 136 -2.93 -1.74 -5.82
CA THR A 136 -2.52 -3.03 -6.36
C THR A 136 -2.41 -2.97 -7.89
N ARG A 137 -1.72 -3.94 -8.49
CA ARG A 137 -1.62 -4.02 -9.94
C ARG A 137 -3.03 -4.18 -10.55
N ASN A 138 -3.30 -3.48 -11.66
CA ASN A 138 -4.59 -3.56 -12.35
C ASN A 138 -4.98 -5.02 -12.62
N GLY A 139 -6.23 -5.36 -12.32
CA GLY A 139 -6.76 -6.72 -12.36
C GLY A 139 -6.50 -7.57 -11.10
N PHE A 140 -5.74 -7.07 -10.13
CA PHE A 140 -5.44 -7.77 -8.87
C PHE A 140 -6.05 -7.10 -7.63
N GLY A 141 -6.89 -6.07 -7.78
CA GLY A 141 -7.56 -5.39 -6.66
C GLY A 141 -8.34 -6.34 -5.75
N TRP A 142 -8.87 -7.44 -6.30
CA TRP A 142 -9.60 -8.46 -5.55
C TRP A 142 -8.79 -9.13 -4.42
N ILE A 143 -7.45 -9.03 -4.44
CA ILE A 143 -6.58 -9.55 -3.38
C ILE A 143 -6.77 -8.73 -2.09
N GLY A 144 -7.17 -7.45 -2.18
CA GLY A 144 -7.38 -6.56 -1.04
C GLY A 144 -6.19 -6.57 -0.09
N ALA A 145 -6.43 -6.57 1.22
CA ALA A 145 -5.40 -6.52 2.25
C ALA A 145 -4.36 -7.67 2.21
N PHE A 146 -4.65 -8.78 1.52
CA PHE A 146 -3.72 -9.90 1.41
C PHE A 146 -2.47 -9.58 0.57
N HIS A 147 -2.48 -8.52 -0.25
CA HIS A 147 -1.28 -8.08 -0.97
C HIS A 147 -0.10 -7.80 -0.03
N ARG A 148 -0.36 -7.53 1.27
CA ARG A 148 0.62 -7.20 2.30
C ARG A 148 1.30 -8.41 2.95
N TRP A 149 1.00 -9.61 2.47
CA TRP A 149 1.62 -10.83 3.02
C TRP A 149 3.14 -10.78 2.93
N LYS A 150 3.67 -10.10 1.92
CA LYS A 150 5.09 -9.81 1.75
C LYS A 150 5.31 -8.46 1.07
N ASP A 151 6.51 -7.91 1.25
CA ASP A 151 6.95 -6.78 0.45
C ASP A 151 7.20 -7.24 -0.99
N TRP A 152 6.63 -6.54 -1.97
CA TRP A 152 6.61 -7.02 -3.36
C TRP A 152 6.99 -5.96 -4.39
N THR A 153 7.09 -4.69 -4.00
CA THR A 153 7.41 -3.60 -4.93
C THR A 153 8.91 -3.56 -5.26
N VAL A 154 9.30 -2.69 -6.16
CA VAL A 154 10.71 -2.41 -6.46
C VAL A 154 11.24 -1.15 -5.78
N GLY A 155 10.51 -0.67 -4.75
CA GLY A 155 10.85 0.51 -3.94
C GLY A 155 9.65 1.38 -3.57
N CYS A 156 8.55 1.24 -4.28
CA CYS A 156 7.30 1.96 -4.00
C CYS A 156 6.63 1.50 -2.70
N ILE A 157 5.60 2.23 -2.29
CA ILE A 157 4.77 1.96 -1.13
C ILE A 157 3.39 1.55 -1.64
N ALA A 158 2.95 0.32 -1.34
CA ALA A 158 1.69 -0.21 -1.85
C ALA A 158 0.60 -0.27 -0.78
N LEU A 159 -0.59 0.18 -1.14
CA LEU A 159 -1.85 0.15 -0.40
C LEU A 159 -2.86 -0.77 -1.10
N THR A 160 -4.04 -1.00 -0.51
CA THR A 160 -5.17 -1.53 -1.27
C THR A 160 -5.73 -0.46 -2.21
N ASP A 161 -6.57 -0.87 -3.17
CA ASP A 161 -7.16 0.08 -4.12
C ASP A 161 -8.07 1.08 -3.40
N GLU A 162 -8.85 0.65 -2.43
CA GLU A 162 -9.73 1.50 -1.61
C GLU A 162 -8.93 2.48 -0.74
N GLU A 163 -7.78 2.05 -0.21
CA GLU A 163 -6.95 2.90 0.63
C GLU A 163 -6.19 3.95 -0.18
N ILE A 164 -5.71 3.62 -1.39
CA ILE A 164 -5.07 4.63 -2.24
C ILE A 164 -6.10 5.62 -2.78
N GLU A 165 -7.34 5.21 -3.06
CA GLU A 165 -8.43 6.13 -3.41
C GLU A 165 -8.71 7.13 -2.28
N GLU A 166 -8.78 6.64 -1.05
CA GLU A 166 -8.96 7.50 0.12
C GLU A 166 -7.79 8.46 0.31
N LEU A 167 -6.55 7.95 0.27
CA LEU A 167 -5.33 8.77 0.40
C LEU A 167 -5.24 9.81 -0.72
N TRP A 168 -5.54 9.42 -1.96
CA TRP A 168 -5.59 10.30 -3.11
C TRP A 168 -6.52 11.49 -2.91
N ARG A 169 -7.70 11.25 -2.36
CA ARG A 169 -8.72 12.28 -2.14
C ARG A 169 -8.30 13.29 -1.08
N VAL A 170 -7.60 12.87 -0.04
CA VAL A 170 -7.29 13.70 1.14
C VAL A 170 -5.91 14.37 1.09
N THR A 171 -5.05 13.99 0.14
CA THR A 171 -3.65 14.44 0.05
C THR A 171 -3.53 15.58 -0.96
N PRO A 172 -3.30 16.83 -0.57
CA PRO A 172 -2.93 17.90 -1.50
C PRO A 172 -1.55 17.69 -2.12
N ASP A 173 -1.32 18.24 -3.32
CA ASP A 173 0.03 18.32 -3.88
C ASP A 173 0.91 19.21 -2.99
N GLY A 174 2.17 18.86 -2.84
CA GLY A 174 3.09 19.52 -1.90
C GLY A 174 3.04 18.97 -0.47
N THR A 175 2.12 18.03 -0.15
CA THR A 175 2.10 17.34 1.15
C THR A 175 3.46 16.74 1.48
N THR A 176 3.95 17.00 2.68
CA THR A 176 5.23 16.43 3.16
C THR A 176 5.08 14.94 3.42
N ILE A 177 6.04 14.14 2.96
CA ILE A 177 6.17 12.73 3.31
C ILE A 177 7.54 12.47 3.93
N GLU A 178 7.55 11.96 5.16
CA GLU A 178 8.72 11.44 5.86
C GLU A 178 8.73 9.93 5.77
N ILE A 179 9.82 9.35 5.29
CA ILE A 179 10.02 7.90 5.23
C ILE A 179 11.22 7.56 6.11
N ARG A 180 11.01 6.70 7.08
CA ARG A 180 12.01 6.29 8.06
C ARG A 180 11.99 4.78 8.33
N GLN A 181 13.07 4.25 8.89
CA GLN A 181 13.21 2.84 9.24
C GLN A 181 12.19 2.39 10.29
#